data_50675af6bce315cf4f7bff49b9276507
#
_entry.id   50675af6bce315cf4f7bff49b9276507
#
_cell.length_a   1.000
_cell.length_b   1.000
_cell.length_c   1.000
_cell.angle_alpha   90.00
_cell.angle_beta   90.00
_cell.angle_gamma   90.00
#
_symmetry.space_group_name_H-M   'P 1'
#
loop_
_entity.id
_entity.type
_entity.pdbx_description
1 polymer ?
#
loop_
_entity_poly.entity_id
_entity_poly.type
_entity_poly.pdbx_seq_one_letter_code
_entity_poly.pdbx_strand_id
1 'polypeptide(L)'
;MVEFEFWWLLVIPFFFALGWLAARVDIKQIISESTDLPSAYFKGLHYLITNQYEKAIEAFDEAIKINNNSLELHFALGGLLRRTGQIDRAINLHIDLLEKRELTTEQQDSVKAELAQDYFKAGLYEDAINVYKNI
;
A
#
# COMPACT_ATOMS: atom_id res chain seq x y z
N MET A 1 -21.03 16.92 53.33
CA MET A 1 -21.89 16.88 52.12
C MET A 1 -21.50 17.91 51.08
N VAL A 2 -20.91 19.02 51.45
CA VAL A 2 -20.45 20.06 50.50
C VAL A 2 -19.19 19.68 49.74
N GLU A 3 -18.38 18.76 50.27
CA GLU A 3 -17.16 18.25 49.59
C GLU A 3 -17.45 17.32 48.41
N PHE A 4 -18.58 16.64 48.39
CA PHE A 4 -18.97 15.72 47.32
C PHE A 4 -19.40 16.46 46.02
N GLU A 5 -19.94 17.68 46.15
CA GLU A 5 -20.35 18.50 45.00
C GLU A 5 -19.16 19.17 44.30
N PHE A 6 -18.05 19.44 44.98
CA PHE A 6 -16.82 19.99 44.39
C PHE A 6 -16.11 19.00 43.46
N TRP A 7 -16.19 17.70 43.73
CA TRP A 7 -15.62 16.63 42.90
C TRP A 7 -16.30 16.54 41.55
N TRP A 8 -17.60 16.69 41.51
CA TRP A 8 -18.40 16.71 40.29
C TRP A 8 -18.02 17.86 39.35
N LEU A 9 -17.73 19.01 39.90
CA LEU A 9 -17.30 20.20 39.15
C LEU A 9 -15.90 20.03 38.51
N LEU A 10 -15.05 19.15 39.04
CA LEU A 10 -13.73 18.83 38.47
C LEU A 10 -13.80 17.69 37.45
N VAL A 11 -14.75 16.79 37.63
CA VAL A 11 -14.94 15.63 36.74
C VAL A 11 -15.49 16.07 35.37
N ILE A 12 -16.41 17.02 35.35
CA ILE A 12 -17.02 17.55 34.12
C ILE A 12 -15.98 18.15 33.14
N PRO A 13 -15.13 19.12 33.58
CA PRO A 13 -14.11 19.69 32.70
C PRO A 13 -13.03 18.68 32.29
N PHE A 14 -12.74 17.68 33.13
CA PHE A 14 -11.79 16.64 32.83
C PHE A 14 -12.30 15.75 31.71
N PHE A 15 -13.54 15.29 31.76
CA PHE A 15 -14.14 14.52 30.66
C PHE A 15 -14.34 15.36 29.40
N PHE A 16 -14.60 16.65 29.54
CA PHE A 16 -14.71 17.58 28.41
C PHE A 16 -13.34 17.77 27.73
N ALA A 17 -12.26 17.92 28.53
CA ALA A 17 -10.89 18.00 28.03
C ALA A 17 -10.43 16.70 27.34
N LEU A 18 -10.80 15.53 27.89
CA LEU A 18 -10.53 14.24 27.27
C LEU A 18 -11.31 14.06 25.97
N GLY A 19 -12.58 14.44 25.94
CA GLY A 19 -13.40 14.42 24.73
C GLY A 19 -12.88 15.39 23.67
N TRP A 20 -12.41 16.56 24.06
CA TRP A 20 -11.81 17.53 23.16
C TRP A 20 -10.44 17.06 22.62
N LEU A 21 -9.63 16.42 23.47
CA LEU A 21 -8.36 15.82 23.06
C LEU A 21 -8.58 14.63 22.13
N ALA A 22 -9.58 13.78 22.43
CA ALA A 22 -9.95 12.66 21.56
C ALA A 22 -10.52 13.12 20.22
N ALA A 23 -11.26 14.26 20.20
CA ALA A 23 -11.75 14.87 18.96
C ALA A 23 -10.63 15.52 18.12
N ARG A 24 -9.53 15.89 18.78
CA ARG A 24 -8.36 16.48 18.11
C ARG A 24 -7.36 15.46 17.58
N VAL A 25 -7.34 14.26 18.14
CA VAL A 25 -6.67 13.13 17.49
C VAL A 25 -7.52 12.78 16.28
N ASP A 26 -7.13 13.34 15.17
CA ASP A 26 -7.85 13.20 13.91
C ASP A 26 -7.74 11.76 13.45
N ILE A 27 -8.66 10.93 13.94
CA ILE A 27 -8.84 9.54 13.52
C ILE A 27 -9.00 9.48 11.99
N LYS A 28 -9.50 10.55 11.38
CA LYS A 28 -9.54 10.70 9.92
C LYS A 28 -8.15 10.67 9.30
N GLN A 29 -7.14 11.25 9.95
CA GLN A 29 -5.77 11.24 9.43
C GLN A 29 -5.14 9.83 9.49
N ILE A 30 -5.39 9.09 10.56
CA ILE A 30 -4.90 7.71 10.71
C ILE A 30 -5.63 6.75 9.76
N ILE A 31 -6.92 6.97 9.51
CA ILE A 31 -7.72 6.16 8.59
C ILE A 31 -7.45 6.58 7.13
N SER A 32 -7.19 7.87 6.85
CA SER A 32 -6.92 8.34 5.50
C SER A 32 -5.55 7.90 4.99
N GLU A 33 -4.55 7.82 5.85
CA GLU A 33 -3.22 7.28 5.45
C GLU A 33 -3.26 5.80 5.08
N SER A 34 -4.22 5.06 5.60
CA SER A 34 -4.36 3.62 5.31
C SER A 34 -5.34 3.30 4.17
N THR A 35 -6.15 4.26 3.71
CA THR A 35 -7.26 3.95 2.79
C THR A 35 -7.42 4.94 1.63
N ASP A 36 -6.58 5.96 1.50
CA ASP A 36 -6.62 6.88 0.35
C ASP A 36 -5.96 6.26 -0.88
N LEU A 37 -6.59 5.18 -1.36
CA LEU A 37 -6.29 4.68 -2.69
C LEU A 37 -6.82 5.70 -3.69
N PRO A 38 -5.98 6.21 -4.60
CA PRO A 38 -6.39 7.19 -5.59
C PRO A 38 -7.57 6.69 -6.42
N SER A 39 -8.41 7.61 -6.89
CA SER A 39 -9.53 7.28 -7.79
C SER A 39 -9.07 6.50 -9.04
N ALA A 40 -7.84 6.74 -9.47
CA ALA A 40 -7.19 6.03 -10.55
C ALA A 40 -7.04 4.52 -10.27
N TYR A 41 -6.88 4.11 -9.00
CA TYR A 41 -6.85 2.70 -8.62
C TYR A 41 -8.19 2.01 -8.91
N PHE A 42 -9.30 2.62 -8.52
CA PHE A 42 -10.63 2.08 -8.80
C PHE A 42 -10.94 2.04 -10.29
N LYS A 43 -10.46 3.03 -11.05
CA LYS A 43 -10.49 3.02 -12.51
C LYS A 43 -9.73 1.83 -13.09
N GLY A 44 -8.52 1.57 -12.57
CA GLY A 44 -7.72 0.42 -12.96
C GLY A 44 -8.44 -0.90 -12.71
N LEU A 45 -9.07 -1.06 -11.55
CA LEU A 45 -9.88 -2.24 -11.24
C LEU A 45 -11.06 -2.41 -12.20
N HIS A 46 -11.74 -1.31 -12.54
CA HIS A 46 -12.83 -1.34 -13.52
C HIS A 46 -12.34 -1.84 -14.89
N TYR A 47 -11.21 -1.33 -15.36
CA TYR A 47 -10.63 -1.77 -16.62
C TYR A 47 -10.18 -3.24 -16.59
N LEU A 48 -9.69 -3.73 -15.43
CA LEU A 48 -9.38 -5.15 -15.25
C LEU A 48 -10.62 -6.04 -15.41
N ILE A 49 -11.72 -5.67 -14.78
CA ILE A 49 -12.99 -6.42 -14.85
C ILE A 49 -13.53 -6.45 -16.29
N THR A 50 -13.31 -5.38 -17.04
CA THR A 50 -13.75 -5.26 -18.43
C THR A 50 -12.72 -5.76 -19.44
N ASN A 51 -11.64 -6.42 -18.99
CA ASN A 51 -10.56 -6.97 -19.81
C ASN A 51 -9.83 -5.92 -20.67
N GLN A 52 -9.82 -4.67 -20.25
CA GLN A 52 -9.10 -3.58 -20.91
C GLN A 52 -7.73 -3.39 -20.24
N TYR A 53 -6.83 -4.34 -20.44
CA TYR A 53 -5.56 -4.42 -19.70
C TYR A 53 -4.64 -3.22 -19.91
N GLU A 54 -4.53 -2.70 -21.13
CA GLU A 54 -3.69 -1.54 -21.41
C GLU A 54 -4.18 -0.28 -20.65
N LYS A 55 -5.48 -0.07 -20.63
CA LYS A 55 -6.08 1.03 -19.86
C LYS A 55 -5.93 0.83 -18.36
N ALA A 56 -5.98 -0.41 -17.88
CA ALA A 56 -5.75 -0.74 -16.49
C ALA A 56 -4.30 -0.42 -16.09
N ILE A 57 -3.32 -0.75 -16.92
CA ILE A 57 -1.90 -0.41 -16.72
C ILE A 57 -1.71 1.10 -16.61
N GLU A 58 -2.27 1.87 -17.54
CA GLU A 58 -2.20 3.34 -17.50
C GLU A 58 -2.83 3.92 -16.22
N ALA A 59 -3.97 3.39 -15.80
CA ALA A 59 -4.65 3.84 -14.59
C ALA A 59 -3.84 3.51 -13.32
N PHE A 60 -3.23 2.34 -13.23
CA PHE A 60 -2.35 2.00 -12.10
C PHE A 60 -1.05 2.79 -12.10
N ASP A 61 -0.46 3.06 -13.28
CA ASP A 61 0.69 3.96 -13.38
C ASP A 61 0.36 5.37 -12.86
N GLU A 62 -0.81 5.89 -13.22
CA GLU A 62 -1.30 7.18 -12.71
C GLU A 62 -1.51 7.15 -11.19
N ALA A 63 -2.12 6.08 -10.67
CA ALA A 63 -2.33 5.90 -9.24
C ALA A 63 -1.02 5.89 -8.45
N ILE A 64 0.01 5.24 -8.95
CA ILE A 64 1.34 5.19 -8.34
C ILE A 64 1.99 6.58 -8.32
N LYS A 65 1.84 7.39 -9.36
CA LYS A 65 2.36 8.76 -9.39
C LYS A 65 1.71 9.65 -8.32
N ILE A 66 0.45 9.41 -7.99
CA ILE A 66 -0.29 10.13 -6.96
C ILE A 66 0.11 9.64 -5.57
N ASN A 67 0.16 8.32 -5.37
CA ASN A 67 0.53 7.67 -4.11
C ASN A 67 1.65 6.64 -4.32
N ASN A 68 2.87 7.13 -4.37
CA ASN A 68 4.04 6.29 -4.60
C ASN A 68 4.38 5.36 -3.44
N ASN A 69 3.79 5.57 -2.26
CA ASN A 69 4.11 4.79 -1.05
C ASN A 69 3.31 3.49 -0.91
N SER A 70 2.26 3.29 -1.70
CA SER A 70 1.46 2.07 -1.63
C SER A 70 2.15 0.90 -2.33
N LEU A 71 2.53 -0.12 -1.56
CA LEU A 71 3.02 -1.39 -2.10
C LEU A 71 1.94 -2.14 -2.86
N GLU A 72 0.69 -2.04 -2.41
CA GLU A 72 -0.46 -2.67 -3.05
C GLU A 72 -0.63 -2.22 -4.49
N LEU A 73 -0.45 -0.93 -4.76
CA LEU A 73 -0.50 -0.38 -6.13
C LEU A 73 0.63 -0.95 -7.00
N HIS A 74 1.83 -1.07 -6.44
CA HIS A 74 2.97 -1.63 -7.16
C HIS A 74 2.78 -3.12 -7.44
N PHE A 75 2.26 -3.87 -6.49
CA PHE A 75 1.95 -5.29 -6.68
C PHE A 75 0.82 -5.50 -7.70
N ALA A 76 -0.21 -4.67 -7.66
CA ALA A 76 -1.29 -4.71 -8.65
C ALA A 76 -0.76 -4.45 -10.07
N LEU A 77 0.05 -3.41 -10.23
CA LEU A 77 0.68 -3.09 -11.52
C LEU A 77 1.66 -4.19 -11.97
N GLY A 78 2.55 -4.62 -11.07
CA GLY A 78 3.54 -5.67 -11.38
C GLY A 78 2.88 -6.99 -11.78
N GLY A 79 1.87 -7.42 -11.07
CA GLY A 79 1.08 -8.61 -11.39
C GLY A 79 0.39 -8.50 -12.75
N LEU A 80 -0.15 -7.33 -13.07
CA LEU A 80 -0.79 -7.07 -14.37
C LEU A 80 0.22 -7.06 -15.52
N LEU A 81 1.37 -6.41 -15.35
CA LEU A 81 2.46 -6.40 -16.32
C LEU A 81 2.94 -7.83 -16.61
N ARG A 82 3.13 -8.66 -15.57
CA ARG A 82 3.51 -10.06 -15.70
C ARG A 82 2.46 -10.87 -16.49
N ARG A 83 1.19 -10.68 -16.19
CA ARG A 83 0.08 -11.39 -16.85
C ARG A 83 -0.08 -10.99 -18.32
N THR A 84 0.22 -9.76 -18.68
CA THR A 84 0.12 -9.25 -20.05
C THR A 84 1.39 -9.46 -20.88
N GLY A 85 2.40 -10.12 -20.31
CA GLY A 85 3.64 -10.42 -21.00
C GLY A 85 4.68 -9.30 -20.97
N GLN A 86 4.42 -8.20 -20.26
CA GLN A 86 5.39 -7.11 -20.07
C GLN A 86 6.31 -7.40 -18.88
N ILE A 87 6.98 -8.54 -18.94
CA ILE A 87 7.72 -9.11 -17.80
C ILE A 87 8.93 -8.25 -17.42
N ASP A 88 9.62 -7.69 -18.40
CA ASP A 88 10.77 -6.81 -18.16
C ASP A 88 10.38 -5.57 -17.35
N ARG A 89 9.21 -5.00 -17.63
CA ARG A 89 8.67 -3.88 -16.86
C ARG A 89 8.32 -4.30 -15.43
N ALA A 90 7.75 -5.49 -15.25
CA ALA A 90 7.44 -6.02 -13.91
C ALA A 90 8.72 -6.23 -13.09
N ILE A 91 9.75 -6.82 -13.68
CA ILE A 91 11.07 -7.03 -13.06
C ILE A 91 11.66 -5.67 -12.62
N ASN A 92 11.70 -4.70 -13.51
CA ASN A 92 12.24 -3.37 -13.22
C ASN A 92 11.45 -2.68 -12.10
N LEU A 93 10.13 -2.80 -12.09
CA LEU A 93 9.28 -2.24 -11.05
C LEU A 93 9.63 -2.81 -9.67
N HIS A 94 9.79 -4.12 -9.55
CA HIS A 94 10.11 -4.77 -8.28
C HIS A 94 11.56 -4.54 -7.84
N ILE A 95 12.51 -4.49 -8.78
CA ILE A 95 13.90 -4.11 -8.47
C ILE A 95 13.97 -2.66 -7.95
N ASP A 96 13.30 -1.74 -8.60
CA ASP A 96 13.22 -0.34 -8.15
C ASP A 96 12.65 -0.20 -6.73
N LEU A 97 11.65 -1.01 -6.38
CA LEU A 97 11.11 -1.04 -5.02
C LEU A 97 12.15 -1.47 -3.99
N LEU A 98 12.95 -2.48 -4.31
CA LEU A 98 13.99 -2.99 -3.40
C LEU A 98 15.16 -2.02 -3.25
N GLU A 99 15.52 -1.30 -4.31
CA GLU A 99 16.68 -0.41 -4.32
C GLU A 99 16.39 0.99 -3.78
N LYS A 100 15.22 1.54 -4.09
CA LYS A 100 14.90 2.95 -3.86
C LYS A 100 14.07 3.21 -2.62
N ARG A 101 13.64 2.18 -1.90
CA ARG A 101 12.73 2.33 -0.77
C ARG A 101 13.27 1.73 0.51
N GLU A 102 12.98 2.43 1.60
CA GLU A 102 13.10 1.87 2.94
C GLU A 102 11.91 0.95 3.20
N LEU A 103 12.15 -0.33 3.12
CA LEU A 103 11.17 -1.38 3.36
C LEU A 103 11.50 -2.11 4.66
N THR A 104 10.45 -2.52 5.38
CA THR A 104 10.61 -3.48 6.47
C THR A 104 11.07 -4.82 5.92
N THR A 105 11.63 -5.69 6.76
CA THR A 105 12.06 -7.03 6.34
C THR A 105 10.92 -7.81 5.70
N GLU A 106 9.72 -7.74 6.29
CA GLU A 106 8.52 -8.40 5.76
C GLU A 106 8.11 -7.85 4.38
N GLN A 107 8.18 -6.54 4.21
CA GLN A 107 7.90 -5.90 2.92
C GLN A 107 8.94 -6.28 1.87
N GLN A 108 10.22 -6.32 2.23
CA GLN A 108 11.29 -6.78 1.33
C GLN A 108 11.06 -8.22 0.88
N ASP A 109 10.69 -9.10 1.78
CA ASP A 109 10.41 -10.50 1.46
C ASP A 109 9.21 -10.63 0.52
N SER A 110 8.18 -9.81 0.72
CA SER A 110 7.02 -9.75 -0.19
C SER A 110 7.41 -9.29 -1.59
N VAL A 111 8.22 -8.24 -1.70
CA VAL A 111 8.70 -7.75 -3.01
C VAL A 111 9.62 -8.76 -3.68
N LYS A 112 10.50 -9.43 -2.93
CA LYS A 112 11.36 -10.48 -3.46
C LYS A 112 10.54 -11.67 -3.99
N ALA A 113 9.46 -12.04 -3.29
CA ALA A 113 8.56 -13.10 -3.76
C ALA A 113 7.91 -12.74 -5.10
N GLU A 114 7.47 -11.49 -5.27
CA GLU A 114 6.93 -11.01 -6.56
C GLU A 114 8.01 -11.00 -7.65
N LEU A 115 9.21 -10.53 -7.35
CA LEU A 115 10.34 -10.52 -8.28
C LEU A 115 10.71 -11.94 -8.73
N ALA A 116 10.72 -12.90 -7.81
CA ALA A 116 10.99 -14.29 -8.13
C ALA A 116 9.92 -14.86 -9.08
N GLN A 117 8.65 -14.50 -8.89
CA GLN A 117 7.59 -14.88 -9.83
C GLN A 117 7.80 -14.26 -11.22
N ASP A 118 8.27 -13.03 -11.31
CA ASP A 118 8.60 -12.37 -12.57
C ASP A 118 9.71 -13.12 -13.29
N TYR A 119 10.80 -13.45 -12.60
CA TYR A 119 11.91 -14.22 -13.16
C TYR A 119 11.46 -15.61 -13.62
N PHE A 120 10.63 -16.27 -12.82
CA PHE A 120 10.08 -17.56 -13.18
C PHE A 120 9.26 -17.47 -14.49
N LYS A 121 8.41 -16.46 -14.59
CA LYS A 121 7.59 -16.21 -15.79
C LYS A 121 8.44 -15.84 -17.02
N ALA A 122 9.58 -15.19 -16.81
CA ALA A 122 10.55 -14.86 -17.86
C ALA A 122 11.39 -16.07 -18.30
N GLY A 123 11.29 -17.20 -17.61
CA GLY A 123 12.13 -18.37 -17.86
C GLY A 123 13.52 -18.29 -17.22
N LEU A 124 13.79 -17.27 -16.39
CA LEU A 124 15.04 -17.07 -15.65
C LEU A 124 14.99 -17.82 -14.31
N TYR A 125 15.00 -19.14 -14.37
CA TYR A 125 14.76 -20.00 -13.22
C TYR A 125 15.87 -19.93 -12.17
N GLU A 126 17.12 -19.77 -12.57
CA GLU A 126 18.23 -19.62 -11.62
C GLU A 126 18.13 -18.33 -10.81
N ASP A 127 17.75 -17.23 -11.48
CA ASP A 127 17.53 -15.96 -10.82
C ASP A 127 16.35 -16.03 -9.85
N ALA A 128 15.26 -16.69 -10.25
CA ALA A 128 14.10 -16.92 -9.39
C ALA A 128 14.48 -17.71 -8.14
N ILE A 129 15.25 -18.80 -8.28
CA ILE A 129 15.71 -19.62 -7.16
C ILE A 129 16.60 -18.79 -6.22
N ASN A 130 17.53 -18.02 -6.77
CA ASN A 130 18.43 -17.18 -5.96
C ASN A 130 17.66 -16.15 -5.15
N VAL A 131 16.65 -15.52 -5.72
CA VAL A 131 15.81 -14.57 -5.00
C VAL A 131 15.03 -15.26 -3.87
N TYR A 132 14.42 -16.42 -4.13
CA TYR A 132 13.70 -17.18 -3.11
C TYR A 132 14.59 -17.65 -1.95
N LYS A 133 15.83 -18.02 -2.22
CA LYS A 133 16.79 -18.43 -1.18
C LYS A 133 17.17 -17.28 -0.22
N ASN A 134 17.00 -16.05 -0.65
CA ASN A 134 17.34 -14.85 0.12
C ASN A 134 16.13 -14.23 0.85
N ILE A 135 15.05 -14.94 0.91
CA ILE A 135 13.86 -14.53 1.69
C ILE A 135 13.96 -15.00 3.14
#